data_24772c5257fecc6b8d39d600e64ac645
#
_entry.id   24772c5257fecc6b8d39d600e64ac645
#
_cell.length_a   1.000
_cell.length_b   1.000
_cell.length_c   1.000
_cell.angle_alpha   90.00
_cell.angle_beta   90.00
_cell.angle_gamma   90.00
#
_symmetry.space_group_name_H-M   'P 1'
#
loop_
_entity.id
_entity.type
_entity.pdbx_description
1 polymer ?
#
loop_
_entity_poly.entity_id
_entity_poly.type
_entity_poly.pdbx_seq_one_letter_code
_entity_poly.pdbx_strand_id
1 'polypeptide(L)'
;MKIIKSLGMILYLILVIILTICLFTINPFKGSKIGNKTIIGLSNNVSNYKKGSLLLVTKEKIKVGDNILYYDTSNGKKSLELSLVKKIINTNQTETTYVIKDNLFLSDEYVLGTDKTIKSIPFLGYIYSILISSIGYLIVVIIPITTYFIMTLRKRKNA
;
A
#
# COMPACT_ATOMS: atom_id res chain seq x y z
N MET A 1 16.62 7.41 31.73
CA MET A 1 17.38 7.06 30.49
C MET A 1 17.15 5.65 29.97
N LYS A 2 17.11 4.60 30.81
CA LYS A 2 16.83 3.19 30.37
C LYS A 2 15.42 3.03 29.78
N ILE A 3 14.37 3.64 30.36
CA ILE A 3 12.98 3.52 29.90
C ILE A 3 12.80 4.11 28.51
N ILE A 4 13.39 5.27 28.20
CA ILE A 4 13.31 5.94 26.89
C ILE A 4 13.96 5.08 25.79
N LYS A 5 15.12 4.44 26.10
CA LYS A 5 15.79 3.52 25.17
C LYS A 5 14.95 2.27 24.90
N SER A 6 14.30 1.73 25.94
CA SER A 6 13.40 0.59 25.79
C SER A 6 12.16 0.91 24.95
N LEU A 7 11.55 2.07 25.18
CA LEU A 7 10.38 2.53 24.40
C LEU A 7 10.73 2.75 22.91
N GLY A 8 11.88 3.38 22.63
CA GLY A 8 12.37 3.56 21.26
C GLY A 8 12.62 2.24 20.53
N MET A 9 13.16 1.24 21.23
CA MET A 9 13.39 -0.10 20.67
C MET A 9 12.06 -0.83 20.36
N ILE A 10 11.06 -0.71 21.22
CA ILE A 10 9.73 -1.29 20.98
C ILE A 10 9.07 -0.64 19.77
N LEU A 11 9.09 0.70 19.67
CA LEU A 11 8.54 1.42 18.52
C LEU A 11 9.26 1.04 17.21
N TYR A 12 10.58 0.88 17.24
CA TYR A 12 11.34 0.42 16.08
C TYR A 12 10.95 -1.01 15.67
N LEU A 13 10.78 -1.94 16.61
CA LEU A 13 10.33 -3.30 16.30
C LEU A 13 8.93 -3.33 15.68
N ILE A 14 8.02 -2.51 16.21
CA ILE A 14 6.67 -2.37 15.62
C ILE A 14 6.77 -1.85 14.18
N LEU A 15 7.59 -0.83 13.92
CA LEU A 15 7.83 -0.30 12.58
C LEU A 15 8.38 -1.39 11.64
N VAL A 16 9.37 -2.15 12.08
CA VAL A 16 9.96 -3.26 11.30
C VAL A 16 8.89 -4.30 10.94
N ILE A 17 8.06 -4.69 11.89
CA ILE A 17 6.98 -5.66 11.64
C ILE A 17 6.00 -5.12 10.59
N ILE A 18 5.56 -3.87 10.73
CA ILE A 18 4.64 -3.24 9.77
C ILE A 18 5.25 -3.18 8.37
N LEU A 19 6.51 -2.74 8.24
CA LEU A 19 7.21 -2.66 6.95
C LEU A 19 7.38 -4.04 6.33
N THR A 20 7.70 -5.05 7.13
CA THR A 20 7.83 -6.42 6.66
C THR A 20 6.49 -6.95 6.12
N ILE A 21 5.39 -6.75 6.85
CA ILE A 21 4.05 -7.12 6.38
C ILE A 21 3.72 -6.38 5.08
N CYS A 22 3.96 -5.07 5.01
CA CYS A 22 3.73 -4.28 3.80
C CYS A 22 4.54 -4.80 2.61
N LEU A 23 5.80 -5.20 2.82
CA LEU A 23 6.66 -5.73 1.77
C LEU A 23 6.16 -7.09 1.25
N PHE A 24 5.77 -8.00 2.15
CA PHE A 24 5.25 -9.32 1.77
C PHE A 24 3.88 -9.27 1.09
N THR A 25 3.08 -8.24 1.37
CA THR A 25 1.75 -8.05 0.79
C THR A 25 1.75 -7.12 -0.41
N ILE A 26 2.94 -6.71 -0.89
CA ILE A 26 3.07 -5.82 -2.05
C ILE A 26 2.54 -6.51 -3.30
N ASN A 27 1.68 -5.83 -4.02
CA ASN A 27 1.18 -6.29 -5.30
C ASN A 27 2.01 -5.74 -6.48
N PRO A 28 1.82 -6.23 -7.73
CA PRO A 28 2.54 -5.73 -8.91
C PRO A 28 2.38 -4.23 -9.17
N PHE A 29 1.42 -3.57 -8.55
CA PHE A 29 1.15 -2.14 -8.67
C PHE A 29 1.75 -1.31 -7.52
N LYS A 30 2.66 -1.90 -6.74
CA LYS A 30 3.33 -1.26 -5.58
C LYS A 30 2.37 -0.81 -4.47
N GLY A 31 1.23 -1.49 -4.35
CA GLY A 31 0.31 -1.33 -3.22
C GLY A 31 0.42 -2.52 -2.26
N SER A 32 0.39 -2.28 -0.95
CA SER A 32 0.34 -3.34 0.06
C SER A 32 -1.09 -3.60 0.49
N LYS A 33 -1.56 -4.84 0.35
CA LYS A 33 -2.92 -5.25 0.72
C LYS A 33 -2.90 -5.94 2.08
N ILE A 34 -3.62 -5.38 3.04
CA ILE A 34 -3.76 -5.93 4.40
C ILE A 34 -5.25 -6.09 4.70
N GLY A 35 -5.75 -7.33 4.62
CA GLY A 35 -7.17 -7.61 4.73
C GLY A 35 -7.97 -6.94 3.61
N ASN A 36 -8.97 -6.12 3.99
CA ASN A 36 -9.78 -5.33 3.05
C ASN A 36 -9.22 -3.93 2.78
N LYS A 37 -8.05 -3.60 3.30
CA LYS A 37 -7.40 -2.30 3.13
C LYS A 37 -6.21 -2.42 2.20
N THR A 38 -6.03 -1.41 1.35
CA THR A 38 -4.86 -1.30 0.47
C THR A 38 -4.15 0.02 0.76
N ILE A 39 -2.84 -0.05 0.92
CA ILE A 39 -1.95 1.10 1.15
C ILE A 39 -1.15 1.34 -0.12
N ILE A 40 -1.21 2.55 -0.68
CA ILE A 40 -0.55 2.87 -1.95
C ILE A 40 0.12 4.23 -1.85
N GLY A 41 1.40 4.30 -2.22
CA GLY A 41 2.09 5.56 -2.47
C GLY A 41 1.88 6.01 -3.92
N LEU A 42 1.31 7.20 -4.12
CA LEU A 42 1.05 7.72 -5.46
C LEU A 42 2.34 8.18 -6.16
N SER A 43 2.62 7.57 -7.30
CA SER A 43 3.70 7.98 -8.21
C SER A 43 3.30 9.10 -9.18
N ASN A 44 2.00 9.25 -9.44
CA ASN A 44 1.40 10.27 -10.31
C ASN A 44 0.19 10.91 -9.65
N ASN A 45 -0.31 12.02 -10.22
CA ASN A 45 -1.58 12.58 -9.80
C ASN A 45 -2.74 11.67 -10.25
N VAL A 46 -3.72 11.47 -9.38
CA VAL A 46 -4.93 10.70 -9.67
C VAL A 46 -6.14 11.55 -9.25
N SER A 47 -6.85 12.12 -10.21
CA SER A 47 -7.95 13.06 -9.95
C SER A 47 -7.55 14.12 -8.92
N ASN A 48 -8.21 14.16 -7.75
CA ASN A 48 -7.95 15.14 -6.68
C ASN A 48 -6.75 14.77 -5.78
N TYR A 49 -6.17 13.59 -5.96
CA TYR A 49 -5.06 13.11 -5.14
C TYR A 49 -3.72 13.44 -5.81
N LYS A 50 -2.86 14.16 -5.08
CA LYS A 50 -1.56 14.60 -5.59
C LYS A 50 -0.51 13.50 -5.51
N LYS A 51 0.42 13.49 -6.47
CA LYS A 51 1.66 12.70 -6.42
C LYS A 51 2.34 12.81 -5.05
N GLY A 52 2.86 11.70 -4.56
CA GLY A 52 3.52 11.62 -3.25
C GLY A 52 2.57 11.49 -2.05
N SER A 53 1.25 11.46 -2.28
CA SER A 53 0.30 11.13 -1.23
C SER A 53 0.29 9.62 -0.94
N LEU A 54 0.07 9.26 0.32
CA LEU A 54 -0.26 7.91 0.73
C LEU A 54 -1.77 7.75 0.73
N LEU A 55 -2.28 6.82 -0.06
CA LEU A 55 -3.69 6.46 -0.05
C LEU A 55 -3.90 5.22 0.83
N LEU A 56 -4.87 5.32 1.72
CA LEU A 56 -5.43 4.21 2.48
C LEU A 56 -6.83 3.96 1.93
N VAL A 57 -7.00 2.89 1.18
CA VAL A 57 -8.26 2.55 0.50
C VAL A 57 -8.87 1.35 1.20
N THR A 58 -10.13 1.44 1.59
CA THR A 58 -10.88 0.30 2.14
C THR A 58 -11.82 -0.24 1.06
N LYS A 59 -11.74 -1.54 0.78
CA LYS A 59 -12.64 -2.19 -0.18
C LYS A 59 -13.98 -2.46 0.50
N GLU A 60 -15.02 -1.79 0.03
CA GLU A 60 -16.41 -1.94 0.48
C GLU A 60 -17.30 -2.35 -0.69
N LYS A 61 -18.59 -2.61 -0.40
CA LYS A 61 -19.56 -2.96 -1.43
C LYS A 61 -19.80 -1.76 -2.36
N ILE A 62 -19.52 -1.97 -3.64
CA ILE A 62 -19.63 -0.97 -4.69
C ILE A 62 -21.04 -0.94 -5.26
N LYS A 63 -21.55 0.25 -5.56
CA LYS A 63 -22.86 0.49 -6.16
C LYS A 63 -22.71 1.21 -7.49
N VAL A 64 -23.73 1.10 -8.34
CA VAL A 64 -23.84 1.90 -9.55
C VAL A 64 -23.90 3.40 -9.15
N GLY A 65 -23.10 4.22 -9.83
CA GLY A 65 -22.94 5.64 -9.51
C GLY A 65 -21.80 5.96 -8.54
N ASP A 66 -21.11 4.97 -7.96
CA ASP A 66 -19.90 5.21 -7.19
C ASP A 66 -18.69 5.45 -8.12
N ASN A 67 -17.78 6.34 -7.71
CA ASN A 67 -16.48 6.47 -8.32
C ASN A 67 -15.54 5.44 -7.71
N ILE A 68 -14.97 4.56 -8.51
CA ILE A 68 -14.04 3.52 -8.06
C ILE A 68 -12.61 3.85 -8.42
N LEU A 69 -11.70 3.58 -7.49
CA LEU A 69 -10.26 3.58 -7.73
C LEU A 69 -9.85 2.19 -8.21
N TYR A 70 -9.17 2.13 -9.33
CA TYR A 70 -8.76 0.87 -9.95
C TYR A 70 -7.39 0.95 -10.60
N TYR A 71 -6.80 -0.21 -10.87
CA TYR A 71 -5.58 -0.33 -11.63
C TYR A 71 -5.87 -0.39 -13.12
N ASP A 72 -5.42 0.61 -13.87
CA ASP A 72 -5.46 0.59 -15.33
C ASP A 72 -4.17 -0.02 -15.91
N THR A 73 -4.35 -0.95 -16.83
CA THR A 73 -3.26 -1.64 -17.56
C THR A 73 -3.42 -1.51 -19.08
N SER A 74 -4.43 -0.79 -19.55
CA SER A 74 -4.83 -0.75 -20.98
C SER A 74 -3.74 -0.21 -21.90
N ASN A 75 -2.91 0.70 -21.41
CA ASN A 75 -1.84 1.35 -22.21
C ASN A 75 -0.44 0.72 -22.01
N GLY A 76 -0.35 -0.51 -21.49
CA GLY A 76 0.92 -1.15 -21.15
C GLY A 76 1.66 -0.50 -19.98
N LYS A 77 1.15 0.61 -19.44
CA LYS A 77 1.64 1.27 -18.23
C LYS A 77 0.66 1.02 -17.11
N LYS A 78 1.19 0.63 -15.96
CA LYS A 78 0.39 0.45 -14.75
C LYS A 78 0.10 1.81 -14.14
N SER A 79 -1.15 2.25 -14.20
CA SER A 79 -1.62 3.50 -13.60
C SER A 79 -2.79 3.26 -12.66
N LEU A 80 -3.04 4.24 -11.79
CA LEU A 80 -4.22 4.28 -10.94
C LEU A 80 -5.17 5.30 -11.53
N GLU A 81 -6.43 4.93 -11.65
CA GLU A 81 -7.47 5.81 -12.18
C GLU A 81 -8.74 5.76 -11.35
N LEU A 82 -9.50 6.86 -11.40
CA LEU A 82 -10.83 6.97 -10.83
C LEU A 82 -11.86 7.04 -11.96
N SER A 83 -12.88 6.20 -11.89
CA SER A 83 -13.97 6.22 -12.86
C SER A 83 -15.32 5.88 -12.24
N LEU A 84 -16.37 6.41 -12.84
CA LEU A 84 -17.75 6.18 -12.42
C LEU A 84 -18.23 4.80 -12.88
N VAL A 85 -18.84 4.05 -11.96
CA VAL A 85 -19.50 2.77 -12.26
C VAL A 85 -20.84 3.03 -12.91
N LYS A 86 -20.99 2.65 -14.19
CA LYS A 86 -22.26 2.76 -14.95
C LYS A 86 -23.16 1.56 -14.74
N LYS A 87 -22.57 0.36 -14.64
CA LYS A 87 -23.32 -0.89 -14.51
C LYS A 87 -22.47 -1.94 -13.76
N ILE A 88 -23.14 -2.82 -13.03
CA ILE A 88 -22.53 -3.97 -12.37
C ILE A 88 -23.11 -5.22 -13.01
N ILE A 89 -22.25 -6.13 -13.44
CA ILE A 89 -22.59 -7.41 -14.04
C ILE A 89 -22.06 -8.50 -13.12
N ASN A 90 -22.96 -9.32 -12.58
CA ASN A 90 -22.58 -10.49 -11.81
C ASN A 90 -22.69 -11.71 -12.76
N THR A 91 -21.56 -12.21 -13.20
CA THR A 91 -21.51 -13.31 -14.17
C THR A 91 -21.73 -14.66 -13.49
N ASN A 92 -21.30 -14.81 -12.24
CA ASN A 92 -21.51 -15.96 -11.36
C ASN A 92 -21.50 -15.49 -9.90
N GLN A 93 -21.73 -16.37 -8.92
CA GLN A 93 -21.75 -16.02 -7.49
C GLN A 93 -20.41 -15.45 -6.98
N THR A 94 -19.32 -15.58 -7.74
CA THR A 94 -17.95 -15.22 -7.33
C THR A 94 -17.31 -14.10 -8.17
N GLU A 95 -17.82 -13.82 -9.38
CA GLU A 95 -17.18 -12.86 -10.29
C GLU A 95 -18.09 -11.66 -10.55
N THR A 96 -17.65 -10.51 -10.10
CA THR A 96 -18.30 -9.22 -10.35
C THR A 96 -17.48 -8.43 -11.36
N THR A 97 -18.13 -7.95 -12.42
CA THR A 97 -17.56 -7.09 -13.44
C THR A 97 -18.23 -5.73 -13.39
N TYR A 98 -17.43 -4.69 -13.34
CA TYR A 98 -17.90 -3.31 -13.36
C TYR A 98 -17.77 -2.75 -14.77
N VAL A 99 -18.84 -2.11 -15.28
CA VAL A 99 -18.78 -1.33 -16.50
C VAL A 99 -18.55 0.13 -16.10
N ILE A 100 -17.44 0.68 -16.50
CA ILE A 100 -17.02 2.05 -16.20
C ILE A 100 -17.16 2.96 -17.44
N LYS A 101 -16.62 4.17 -17.37
CA LYS A 101 -16.57 5.10 -18.48
C LYS A 101 -16.05 4.42 -19.75
N ASP A 102 -16.58 4.81 -20.92
CA ASP A 102 -16.19 4.29 -22.24
C ASP A 102 -16.49 2.79 -22.48
N ASN A 103 -17.45 2.24 -21.70
CA ASN A 103 -17.85 0.82 -21.75
C ASN A 103 -16.70 -0.16 -21.48
N LEU A 104 -15.67 0.26 -20.74
CA LEU A 104 -14.61 -0.60 -20.31
C LEU A 104 -15.14 -1.58 -19.23
N PHE A 105 -14.84 -2.86 -19.40
CA PHE A 105 -15.17 -3.93 -18.45
C PHE A 105 -13.99 -4.13 -17.50
N LEU A 106 -14.25 -4.02 -16.21
CA LEU A 106 -13.25 -4.12 -15.16
C LEU A 106 -13.59 -5.23 -14.17
N SER A 107 -12.72 -6.23 -14.02
CA SER A 107 -12.89 -7.26 -13.01
C SER A 107 -12.68 -6.70 -11.59
N ASP A 108 -13.39 -7.28 -10.61
CA ASP A 108 -13.32 -6.89 -9.19
C ASP A 108 -11.90 -6.95 -8.59
N GLU A 109 -11.03 -7.78 -9.14
CA GLU A 109 -9.64 -7.92 -8.69
C GLU A 109 -8.79 -6.66 -8.91
N TYR A 110 -9.12 -5.85 -9.95
CA TYR A 110 -8.43 -4.59 -10.27
C TYR A 110 -9.00 -3.40 -9.48
N VAL A 111 -10.14 -3.58 -8.81
CA VAL A 111 -10.80 -2.53 -8.04
C VAL A 111 -10.29 -2.52 -6.61
N LEU A 112 -9.88 -1.34 -6.16
CA LEU A 112 -9.35 -1.11 -4.82
C LEU A 112 -10.42 -0.68 -3.83
N GLY A 113 -11.35 0.16 -4.26
CA GLY A 113 -12.42 0.68 -3.43
C GLY A 113 -13.08 1.91 -4.08
N THR A 114 -13.93 2.59 -3.31
CA THR A 114 -14.62 3.80 -3.77
C THR A 114 -13.90 5.05 -3.29
N ASP A 115 -14.12 6.19 -3.96
CA ASP A 115 -13.60 7.50 -3.55
C ASP A 115 -13.98 7.86 -2.11
N LYS A 116 -15.17 7.44 -1.64
CA LYS A 116 -15.67 7.65 -0.28
C LYS A 116 -14.83 6.95 0.79
N THR A 117 -14.13 5.86 0.42
CA THR A 117 -13.33 5.04 1.34
C THR A 117 -11.85 5.37 1.29
N ILE A 118 -11.45 6.36 0.49
CA ILE A 118 -10.06 6.78 0.34
C ILE A 118 -9.71 7.82 1.41
N LYS A 119 -8.71 7.50 2.22
CA LYS A 119 -8.03 8.47 3.08
C LYS A 119 -6.68 8.80 2.46
N SER A 120 -6.43 10.09 2.21
CA SER A 120 -5.18 10.57 1.60
C SER A 120 -4.35 11.33 2.62
N ILE A 121 -3.08 10.98 2.74
CA ILE A 121 -2.13 11.67 3.59
C ILE A 121 -1.00 12.20 2.69
N PRO A 122 -0.90 13.53 2.52
CA PRO A 122 0.09 14.13 1.63
C PRO A 122 1.52 13.83 2.10
N PHE A 123 2.46 13.75 1.17
CA PHE A 123 3.90 13.50 1.35
C PHE A 123 4.28 12.13 1.90
N LEU A 124 3.44 11.46 2.68
CA LEU A 124 3.74 10.13 3.25
C LEU A 124 3.91 9.03 2.20
N GLY A 125 3.35 9.22 1.00
CA GLY A 125 3.53 8.27 -0.10
C GLY A 125 4.97 8.17 -0.59
N TYR A 126 5.75 9.26 -0.55
CA TYR A 126 7.17 9.22 -0.88
C TYR A 126 7.96 8.38 0.14
N ILE A 127 7.71 8.63 1.43
CA ILE A 127 8.36 7.90 2.53
C ILE A 127 8.01 6.42 2.43
N TYR A 128 6.73 6.10 2.27
CA TYR A 128 6.26 4.74 2.10
C TYR A 128 6.94 4.04 0.90
N SER A 129 6.98 4.69 -0.26
CA SER A 129 7.57 4.11 -1.47
C SER A 129 9.06 3.83 -1.33
N ILE A 130 9.79 4.67 -0.59
CA ILE A 130 11.21 4.44 -0.26
C ILE A 130 11.33 3.26 0.69
N LEU A 131 10.55 3.23 1.76
CA LEU A 131 10.63 2.22 2.82
C LEU A 131 10.29 0.81 2.34
N ILE A 132 9.32 0.66 1.41
CA ILE A 132 8.96 -0.63 0.83
C ILE A 132 9.83 -1.02 -0.37
N SER A 133 10.74 -0.14 -0.82
CA SER A 133 11.72 -0.53 -1.83
C SER A 133 12.76 -1.47 -1.22
N SER A 134 13.34 -2.36 -2.05
CA SER A 134 14.38 -3.30 -1.60
C SER A 134 15.56 -2.58 -0.93
N ILE A 135 15.97 -1.44 -1.46
CA ILE A 135 17.07 -0.64 -0.91
C ILE A 135 16.65 0.01 0.42
N GLY A 136 15.46 0.62 0.47
CA GLY A 136 14.95 1.25 1.70
C GLY A 136 14.78 0.26 2.83
N TYR A 137 14.23 -0.92 2.56
CA TYR A 137 14.11 -2.00 3.53
C TYR A 137 15.47 -2.48 4.04
N LEU A 138 16.45 -2.66 3.14
CA LEU A 138 17.81 -3.02 3.52
C LEU A 138 18.44 -2.00 4.47
N ILE A 139 18.32 -0.71 4.16
CA ILE A 139 18.91 0.36 4.99
C ILE A 139 18.20 0.48 6.34
N VAL A 140 16.86 0.46 6.36
CA VAL A 140 16.09 0.76 7.58
C VAL A 140 15.89 -0.46 8.47
N VAL A 141 15.91 -1.66 7.92
CA VAL A 141 15.63 -2.91 8.65
C VAL A 141 16.87 -3.77 8.79
N ILE A 142 17.48 -4.18 7.67
CA ILE A 142 18.54 -5.18 7.69
C ILE A 142 19.82 -4.64 8.33
N ILE A 143 20.28 -3.47 7.92
CA ILE A 143 21.54 -2.89 8.45
C ILE A 143 21.48 -2.65 9.96
N PRO A 144 20.46 -1.99 10.55
CA PRO A 144 20.42 -1.80 12.00
C PRO A 144 20.34 -3.10 12.80
N ILE A 145 19.55 -4.07 12.33
CA ILE A 145 19.43 -5.38 13.02
C ILE A 145 20.77 -6.11 13.01
N THR A 146 21.44 -6.20 11.86
CA THR A 146 22.75 -6.89 11.75
C THR A 146 23.81 -6.18 12.57
N THR A 147 23.83 -4.84 12.54
CA THR A 147 24.77 -4.05 13.36
C THR A 147 24.56 -4.30 14.85
N TYR A 148 23.31 -4.27 15.31
CA TYR A 148 22.97 -4.58 16.72
C TYR A 148 23.41 -5.98 17.12
N PHE A 149 23.18 -6.97 16.25
CA PHE A 149 23.58 -8.36 16.50
C PHE A 149 25.09 -8.52 16.62
N ILE A 150 25.85 -7.93 15.68
CA ILE A 150 27.33 -7.96 15.71
C ILE A 150 27.87 -7.29 16.98
N MET A 151 27.31 -6.13 17.36
CA MET A 151 27.74 -5.45 18.59
C MET A 151 27.48 -6.27 19.85
N THR A 152 26.36 -6.98 19.89
CA THR A 152 25.98 -7.84 21.01
C THR A 152 26.92 -9.06 21.13
N LEU A 153 27.27 -9.68 19.99
CA LEU A 153 28.23 -10.79 19.95
C LEU A 153 29.63 -10.35 20.40
N ARG A 154 30.11 -9.20 19.94
CA ARG A 154 31.40 -8.63 20.35
C ARG A 154 31.47 -8.38 21.86
N LYS A 155 30.41 -7.83 22.45
CA LYS A 155 30.35 -7.64 23.91
C LYS A 155 30.44 -8.94 24.69
N ARG A 156 29.77 -10.00 24.22
CA ARG A 156 29.82 -11.32 24.88
C ARG A 156 31.19 -11.98 24.79
N LYS A 157 31.97 -11.69 23.73
CA LYS A 157 33.32 -12.27 23.54
C LYS A 157 34.37 -11.57 24.40
N ASN A 158 34.13 -10.33 24.82
CA ASN A 158 35.04 -9.51 25.60
C ASN A 158 34.66 -9.43 27.10
N ALA A 159 33.64 -10.15 27.54
CA ALA A 159 33.22 -10.35 28.94
C ALA A 159 33.59 -11.73 29.42
#